data_58ac85adb061a1cbedcefac92ac9c67f
#
_entry.id   58ac85adb061a1cbedcefac92ac9c67f
#
_cell.length_a   1.000
_cell.length_b   1.000
_cell.length_c   1.000
_cell.angle_alpha   90.00
_cell.angle_beta   90.00
_cell.angle_gamma   90.00
#
_symmetry.space_group_name_H-M   'P 1'
#
loop_
_entity.id
_entity.type
_entity.pdbx_description
1 polymer ?
#
loop_
_entity_poly.entity_id
_entity_poly.type
_entity_poly.pdbx_seq_one_letter_code
_entity_poly.pdbx_strand_id
1 'polypeptide(L)'
;MIKNFIALTFFIFILGNNSFAQVQISVWGGVNNSSFGGNPPEDAGYGDIRGLAAGANLDFHPSTDFVISLEPSFEQRGSTIDIHLEEGLEDTTLKFKVKQNYFGLGLMFKVNAGNFFVGSGLSAQLLSSAKLEYESQEKDIKDKFINYDALAFFNIGYKIPIGGPSLFVELRYIQGLINIRSDENESDTEIYLSNFKSTGLRLSTGILVPL
;
A
#
# COMPACT_ATOMS: atom_id res chain seq x y z
N MET A 1 0.70 -20.34 -29.76
CA MET A 1 -0.73 -20.40 -30.08
C MET A 1 -1.57 -20.83 -28.88
N ILE A 2 -1.24 -21.88 -28.12
CA ILE A 2 -2.05 -22.39 -26.96
C ILE A 2 -2.26 -21.34 -25.85
N LYS A 3 -1.23 -20.54 -25.51
CA LYS A 3 -1.33 -19.48 -24.46
C LYS A 3 -2.37 -18.39 -24.80
N ASN A 4 -2.47 -18.00 -26.06
CA ASN A 4 -3.44 -17.01 -26.51
C ASN A 4 -4.87 -17.58 -26.54
N PHE A 5 -5.00 -18.88 -26.79
CA PHE A 5 -6.29 -19.57 -26.80
C PHE A 5 -6.86 -19.68 -25.34
N ILE A 6 -6.01 -19.99 -24.37
CA ILE A 6 -6.42 -20.06 -22.95
C ILE A 6 -6.86 -18.67 -22.44
N ALA A 7 -6.13 -17.62 -22.78
CA ALA A 7 -6.49 -16.25 -22.40
C ALA A 7 -7.82 -15.81 -23.05
N LEU A 8 -8.03 -16.15 -24.33
CA LEU A 8 -9.27 -15.83 -25.05
C LEU A 8 -10.45 -16.63 -24.51
N THR A 9 -10.26 -17.91 -24.17
CA THR A 9 -11.30 -18.77 -23.57
C THR A 9 -11.69 -18.27 -22.18
N PHE A 10 -10.72 -17.85 -21.38
CA PHE A 10 -10.97 -17.25 -20.06
C PHE A 10 -11.74 -15.93 -20.17
N PHE A 11 -11.40 -15.10 -21.17
CA PHE A 11 -12.07 -13.83 -21.43
C PHE A 11 -13.53 -14.04 -21.94
N ILE A 12 -13.76 -15.05 -22.80
CA ILE A 12 -15.11 -15.41 -23.27
C ILE A 12 -15.96 -16.01 -22.16
N PHE A 13 -15.37 -16.78 -21.23
CA PHE A 13 -16.10 -17.35 -20.09
C PHE A 13 -16.57 -16.25 -19.11
N ILE A 14 -15.82 -15.17 -18.98
CA ILE A 14 -16.20 -13.98 -18.19
C ILE A 14 -17.36 -13.23 -18.85
N LEU A 15 -17.42 -13.18 -20.19
CA LEU A 15 -18.45 -12.44 -20.94
C LEU A 15 -19.74 -13.26 -21.19
N GLY A 16 -19.69 -14.58 -21.00
CA GLY A 16 -20.79 -15.50 -21.39
C GLY A 16 -21.92 -15.67 -20.37
N ASN A 17 -21.79 -15.15 -19.16
CA ASN A 17 -22.85 -15.18 -18.17
C ASN A 17 -23.64 -13.86 -18.24
N ASN A 18 -24.87 -13.91 -18.75
CA ASN A 18 -25.82 -12.79 -18.77
C ASN A 18 -26.35 -12.39 -17.36
N SER A 19 -25.58 -12.58 -16.32
CA SER A 19 -25.77 -11.86 -15.06
C SER A 19 -25.07 -10.52 -15.24
N PHE A 20 -25.83 -9.44 -15.33
CA PHE A 20 -25.30 -8.07 -15.33
C PHE A 20 -24.34 -7.96 -14.14
N ALA A 21 -23.03 -7.97 -14.44
CA ALA A 21 -22.02 -7.71 -13.42
C ALA A 21 -22.33 -6.30 -12.88
N GLN A 22 -22.85 -6.23 -11.65
CA GLN A 22 -23.13 -4.95 -11.03
C GLN A 22 -21.80 -4.25 -10.83
N VAL A 23 -21.68 -3.05 -11.40
CA VAL A 23 -20.51 -2.20 -11.21
C VAL A 23 -20.82 -1.24 -10.08
N GLN A 24 -19.88 -1.08 -9.17
CA GLN A 24 -19.96 -0.09 -8.11
C GLN A 24 -18.69 0.75 -8.12
N ILE A 25 -18.82 2.00 -7.74
CA ILE A 25 -17.69 2.91 -7.58
C ILE A 25 -17.61 3.34 -6.12
N SER A 26 -16.42 3.39 -5.56
CA SER A 26 -16.22 4.00 -4.27
C SER A 26 -15.06 4.99 -4.30
N VAL A 27 -15.14 5.96 -3.39
CA VAL A 27 -14.03 6.86 -3.06
C VAL A 27 -13.74 6.73 -1.57
N TRP A 28 -12.47 6.78 -1.21
CA TRP A 28 -12.05 6.58 0.17
C TRP A 28 -10.86 7.46 0.55
N GLY A 29 -10.75 7.72 1.84
CA GLY A 29 -9.60 8.34 2.48
C GLY A 29 -9.23 7.61 3.75
N GLY A 30 -7.98 7.70 4.16
CA GLY A 30 -7.50 6.98 5.33
C GLY A 30 -6.14 7.44 5.81
N VAL A 31 -5.68 6.75 6.84
CA VAL A 31 -4.36 6.93 7.42
C VAL A 31 -3.58 5.63 7.35
N ASN A 32 -2.32 5.72 6.93
CA ASN A 32 -1.35 4.65 7.00
C ASN A 32 -0.53 4.80 8.28
N ASN A 33 -0.28 3.69 8.98
CA ASN A 33 0.83 3.55 9.92
C ASN A 33 1.82 2.58 9.28
N SER A 34 2.97 3.07 8.85
CA SER A 34 3.91 2.31 8.03
C SER A 34 5.32 2.37 8.59
N SER A 35 6.09 1.33 8.30
CA SER A 35 7.49 1.20 8.67
C SER A 35 8.24 0.44 7.58
N PHE A 36 9.56 0.39 7.68
CA PHE A 36 10.37 -0.53 6.92
C PHE A 36 10.46 -1.87 7.64
N GLY A 37 10.22 -2.96 6.91
CA GLY A 37 10.43 -4.33 7.37
C GLY A 37 11.72 -4.87 6.79
N GLY A 38 12.50 -5.57 7.59
CA GLY A 38 13.79 -6.13 7.24
C GLY A 38 14.76 -6.05 8.41
N ASN A 39 16.03 -6.30 8.16
CA ASN A 39 17.06 -6.18 9.18
C ASN A 39 17.64 -4.76 9.11
N PRO A 40 17.45 -3.93 10.13
CA PRO A 40 18.14 -2.65 10.20
C PRO A 40 19.66 -2.88 10.30
N PRO A 41 20.48 -1.88 9.96
CA PRO A 41 21.90 -1.90 10.27
C PRO A 41 22.16 -2.10 11.76
N GLU A 42 23.40 -2.48 12.09
CA GLU A 42 23.86 -2.53 13.49
C GLU A 42 23.65 -1.17 14.15
N ASP A 43 23.14 -1.15 15.37
CA ASP A 43 22.81 0.05 16.16
C ASP A 43 21.70 0.96 15.57
N ALA A 44 20.91 0.48 14.59
CA ALA A 44 19.77 1.20 14.07
C ALA A 44 18.46 0.43 14.27
N GLY A 45 17.35 1.17 14.36
CA GLY A 45 15.99 0.63 14.46
C GLY A 45 15.04 1.29 13.46
N TYR A 46 14.07 0.53 12.95
CA TYR A 46 12.97 1.07 12.14
C TYR A 46 11.74 1.28 12.99
N GLY A 47 11.19 2.48 12.96
CA GLY A 47 9.95 2.81 13.65
C GLY A 47 8.87 3.27 12.69
N ASP A 48 7.66 3.37 13.22
CA ASP A 48 6.47 3.70 12.43
C ASP A 48 6.37 5.19 12.14
N ILE A 49 5.84 5.52 10.96
CA ILE A 49 5.33 6.87 10.66
C ILE A 49 3.87 6.81 10.22
N ARG A 50 3.17 7.92 10.45
CA ARG A 50 1.81 8.12 9.96
C ARG A 50 1.83 8.90 8.65
N GLY A 51 1.04 8.43 7.68
CA GLY A 51 0.84 9.07 6.39
C GLY A 51 -0.63 9.08 6.00
N LEU A 52 -0.99 9.89 5.02
CA LEU A 52 -2.32 9.92 4.45
C LEU A 52 -2.42 8.97 3.25
N ALA A 53 -3.61 8.45 3.03
CA ALA A 53 -3.93 7.66 1.84
C ALA A 53 -5.31 8.05 1.32
N ALA A 54 -5.48 8.05 0.00
CA ALA A 54 -6.75 8.27 -0.65
C ALA A 54 -6.81 7.49 -1.96
N GLY A 55 -8.02 7.13 -2.39
CA GLY A 55 -8.19 6.42 -3.64
C GLY A 55 -9.64 6.24 -4.04
N ALA A 56 -9.82 5.48 -5.10
CA ALA A 56 -11.12 5.05 -5.58
C ALA A 56 -11.09 3.55 -5.87
N ASN A 57 -12.25 2.89 -5.83
CA ASN A 57 -12.38 1.52 -6.31
C ASN A 57 -13.42 1.46 -7.42
N LEU A 58 -13.10 0.66 -8.42
CA LEU A 58 -14.04 0.18 -9.41
C LEU A 58 -14.30 -1.30 -9.12
N ASP A 59 -15.46 -1.60 -8.57
CA ASP A 59 -15.87 -2.91 -8.07
C ASP A 59 -16.75 -3.61 -9.12
N PHE A 60 -16.30 -4.76 -9.60
CA PHE A 60 -17.05 -5.66 -10.46
C PHE A 60 -17.58 -6.83 -9.62
N HIS A 61 -18.88 -7.12 -9.70
CA HIS A 61 -19.55 -8.17 -8.98
C HIS A 61 -19.91 -9.33 -9.91
N PRO A 62 -19.00 -10.32 -10.12
CA PRO A 62 -19.35 -11.52 -10.88
C PRO A 62 -20.43 -12.36 -10.21
N SER A 63 -20.56 -12.23 -8.89
CA SER A 63 -21.64 -12.82 -8.10
C SER A 63 -21.98 -11.90 -6.92
N THR A 64 -23.04 -12.23 -6.17
CA THR A 64 -23.48 -11.47 -5.00
C THR A 64 -22.39 -11.33 -3.94
N ASP A 65 -21.58 -12.37 -3.74
CA ASP A 65 -20.63 -12.46 -2.65
C ASP A 65 -19.19 -12.19 -3.09
N PHE A 66 -18.89 -12.29 -4.38
CA PHE A 66 -17.56 -12.15 -4.90
C PHE A 66 -17.38 -10.83 -5.67
N VAL A 67 -16.31 -10.10 -5.38
CA VAL A 67 -15.99 -8.80 -6.00
C VAL A 67 -14.55 -8.79 -6.49
N ILE A 68 -14.36 -8.31 -7.70
CA ILE A 68 -13.05 -7.95 -8.25
C ILE A 68 -12.97 -6.43 -8.28
N SER A 69 -11.94 -5.86 -7.66
CA SER A 69 -11.79 -4.43 -7.47
C SER A 69 -10.50 -3.92 -8.09
N LEU A 70 -10.60 -2.86 -8.86
CA LEU A 70 -9.45 -2.08 -9.34
C LEU A 70 -9.35 -0.81 -8.51
N GLU A 71 -8.16 -0.57 -7.91
CA GLU A 71 -7.94 0.50 -6.94
C GLU A 71 -6.80 1.44 -7.35
N PRO A 72 -7.05 2.54 -8.07
CA PRO A 72 -6.11 3.65 -8.14
C PRO A 72 -6.02 4.35 -6.77
N SER A 73 -4.80 4.65 -6.34
CA SER A 73 -4.57 5.25 -5.02
C SER A 73 -3.39 6.21 -5.00
N PHE A 74 -3.40 7.09 -4.01
CA PHE A 74 -2.26 7.87 -3.54
C PHE A 74 -1.99 7.48 -2.10
N GLU A 75 -0.72 7.22 -1.77
CA GLU A 75 -0.33 6.80 -0.43
C GLU A 75 0.95 7.48 0.04
N GLN A 76 0.91 8.03 1.25
CA GLN A 76 2.10 8.45 1.97
C GLN A 76 2.52 7.34 2.91
N ARG A 77 3.78 6.91 2.82
CA ARG A 77 4.39 5.85 3.63
C ARG A 77 5.80 6.23 4.02
N GLY A 78 6.45 5.40 4.79
CA GLY A 78 7.85 5.56 5.16
C GLY A 78 8.17 4.91 6.50
N SER A 79 9.24 5.39 7.13
CA SER A 79 9.71 4.89 8.43
C SER A 79 10.49 5.96 9.16
N THR A 80 10.54 5.87 10.50
CA THR A 80 11.64 6.48 11.25
C THR A 80 12.83 5.53 11.25
N ILE A 81 14.02 6.11 11.31
CA ILE A 81 15.28 5.39 11.50
C ILE A 81 15.92 5.98 12.75
N ASP A 82 15.99 5.20 13.80
CA ASP A 82 16.60 5.57 15.07
C ASP A 82 18.00 4.96 15.10
N ILE A 83 19.05 5.78 15.23
CA ILE A 83 20.44 5.36 15.27
C ILE A 83 20.97 5.62 16.69
N HIS A 84 21.44 4.57 17.35
CA HIS A 84 22.06 4.64 18.65
C HIS A 84 23.56 4.86 18.50
N LEU A 85 24.07 5.97 19.03
CA LEU A 85 25.49 6.25 19.05
C LEU A 85 25.99 6.11 20.49
N GLU A 86 26.89 5.17 20.71
CA GLU A 86 27.63 5.04 21.96
C GLU A 86 28.90 5.92 21.89
N GLU A 87 28.81 7.20 22.27
CA GLU A 87 29.96 8.07 22.47
C GLU A 87 30.24 8.25 23.97
N GLY A 88 31.08 7.40 24.54
CA GLY A 88 31.59 7.53 25.90
C GLY A 88 30.53 7.28 26.97
N LEU A 89 30.16 8.29 27.75
CA LEU A 89 29.24 8.18 28.90
C LEU A 89 27.81 8.64 28.57
N GLU A 90 27.53 9.10 27.34
CA GLU A 90 26.24 9.59 26.93
C GLU A 90 25.69 8.78 25.72
N ASP A 91 24.59 8.06 25.91
CA ASP A 91 23.81 7.45 24.85
C ASP A 91 23.03 8.51 24.09
N THR A 92 23.40 8.75 22.83
CA THR A 92 22.67 9.68 21.96
C THR A 92 21.92 8.92 20.87
N THR A 93 20.61 9.17 20.75
CA THR A 93 19.78 8.60 19.67
C THR A 93 19.48 9.67 18.64
N LEU A 94 19.95 9.47 17.41
CA LEU A 94 19.58 10.30 16.26
C LEU A 94 18.34 9.72 15.58
N LYS A 95 17.33 10.58 15.36
CA LYS A 95 16.06 10.19 14.73
C LYS A 95 15.93 10.82 13.35
N PHE A 96 15.91 9.98 12.34
CA PHE A 96 15.61 10.38 10.97
C PHE A 96 14.21 9.92 10.60
N LYS A 97 13.53 10.70 9.76
CA LYS A 97 12.23 10.33 9.24
C LYS A 97 12.27 10.29 7.73
N VAL A 98 12.00 9.12 7.16
CA VAL A 98 11.89 8.93 5.71
C VAL A 98 10.41 8.98 5.34
N LYS A 99 10.05 9.94 4.48
CA LYS A 99 8.69 10.12 3.95
C LYS A 99 8.68 9.82 2.46
N GLN A 100 7.78 8.98 2.02
CA GLN A 100 7.64 8.55 0.62
C GLN A 100 6.19 8.74 0.17
N ASN A 101 6.00 9.27 -1.03
CA ASN A 101 4.70 9.40 -1.67
C ASN A 101 4.63 8.51 -2.89
N TYR A 102 3.55 7.75 -3.01
CA TYR A 102 3.31 6.80 -4.09
C TYR A 102 1.98 7.04 -4.79
N PHE A 103 1.96 6.80 -6.09
CA PHE A 103 0.75 6.56 -6.86
C PHE A 103 0.66 5.07 -7.18
N GLY A 104 -0.46 4.45 -6.87
CA GLY A 104 -0.64 3.01 -6.98
C GLY A 104 -1.82 2.60 -7.82
N LEU A 105 -1.75 1.37 -8.32
CA LEU A 105 -2.87 0.65 -8.93
C LEU A 105 -2.93 -0.74 -8.31
N GLY A 106 -4.00 -1.01 -7.58
CA GLY A 106 -4.28 -2.28 -6.92
C GLY A 106 -5.28 -3.12 -7.69
N LEU A 107 -5.10 -4.42 -7.63
CA LEU A 107 -6.11 -5.43 -7.98
C LEU A 107 -6.45 -6.22 -6.72
N MET A 108 -7.73 -6.22 -6.35
CA MET A 108 -8.20 -6.82 -5.12
C MET A 108 -9.34 -7.78 -5.38
N PHE A 109 -9.36 -8.89 -4.66
CA PHE A 109 -10.42 -9.87 -4.62
C PHE A 109 -11.08 -9.78 -3.25
N LYS A 110 -12.39 -9.56 -3.22
CA LYS A 110 -13.19 -9.45 -1.98
C LYS A 110 -14.26 -10.51 -1.94
N VAL A 111 -14.56 -11.00 -0.74
CA VAL A 111 -15.71 -11.85 -0.43
C VAL A 111 -16.58 -11.12 0.58
N ASN A 112 -17.85 -10.95 0.26
CA ASN A 112 -18.85 -10.35 1.14
C ASN A 112 -19.55 -11.43 1.97
N ALA A 113 -19.77 -11.14 3.24
CA ALA A 113 -20.58 -11.93 4.17
C ALA A 113 -21.57 -10.98 4.84
N GLY A 114 -22.70 -10.74 4.18
CA GLY A 114 -23.62 -9.67 4.55
C GLY A 114 -22.97 -8.29 4.42
N ASN A 115 -22.90 -7.57 5.53
CA ASN A 115 -22.24 -6.25 5.56
C ASN A 115 -20.73 -6.33 5.78
N PHE A 116 -20.20 -7.46 6.23
CA PHE A 116 -18.77 -7.67 6.34
C PHE A 116 -18.16 -8.03 4.98
N PHE A 117 -16.91 -7.68 4.79
CA PHE A 117 -16.11 -8.17 3.68
C PHE A 117 -14.67 -8.44 4.13
N VAL A 118 -14.07 -9.40 3.48
CA VAL A 118 -12.63 -9.69 3.57
C VAL A 118 -12.08 -9.67 2.16
N GLY A 119 -10.83 -9.29 2.02
CA GLY A 119 -10.20 -9.25 0.72
C GLY A 119 -8.70 -9.39 0.80
N SER A 120 -8.11 -9.65 -0.34
CA SER A 120 -6.67 -9.67 -0.53
C SER A 120 -6.34 -9.22 -1.95
N GLY A 121 -5.14 -8.74 -2.16
CA GLY A 121 -4.74 -8.27 -3.47
C GLY A 121 -3.27 -7.94 -3.59
N LEU A 122 -2.94 -7.45 -4.77
CA LEU A 122 -1.62 -6.96 -5.12
C LEU A 122 -1.75 -5.52 -5.60
N SER A 123 -0.71 -4.72 -5.38
CA SER A 123 -0.63 -3.36 -5.88
C SER A 123 0.75 -3.09 -6.47
N ALA A 124 0.76 -2.47 -7.64
CA ALA A 124 1.96 -1.86 -8.21
C ALA A 124 1.93 -0.35 -7.90
N GLN A 125 3.05 0.19 -7.45
CA GLN A 125 3.13 1.57 -7.03
C GLN A 125 4.34 2.26 -7.64
N LEU A 126 4.18 3.54 -7.98
CA LEU A 126 5.23 4.41 -8.52
C LEU A 126 5.60 5.45 -7.46
N LEU A 127 6.89 5.54 -7.14
CA LEU A 127 7.44 6.52 -6.22
C LEU A 127 7.41 7.91 -6.86
N SER A 128 6.64 8.81 -6.28
CA SER A 128 6.55 10.21 -6.70
C SER A 128 7.63 11.06 -6.04
N SER A 129 7.82 10.90 -4.73
CA SER A 129 8.85 11.62 -3.97
C SER A 129 9.33 10.82 -2.77
N ALA A 130 10.59 11.01 -2.38
CA ALA A 130 11.13 10.51 -1.13
C ALA A 130 11.97 11.60 -0.45
N LYS A 131 11.72 11.86 0.82
CA LYS A 131 12.37 12.90 1.61
C LYS A 131 12.87 12.34 2.92
N LEU A 132 14.06 12.76 3.31
CA LEU A 132 14.63 12.57 4.64
C LEU A 132 14.42 13.85 5.45
N GLU A 133 13.80 13.74 6.61
CA GLU A 133 13.62 14.82 7.55
C GLU A 133 14.49 14.58 8.79
N TYR A 134 15.34 15.54 9.11
CA TYR A 134 16.19 15.57 10.30
C TYR A 134 16.26 17.01 10.84
N GLU A 135 15.97 17.20 12.14
CA GLU A 135 16.02 18.51 12.83
C GLU A 135 15.35 19.66 12.04
N SER A 136 14.17 19.40 11.45
CA SER A 136 13.43 20.38 10.62
C SER A 136 14.04 20.69 9.25
N GLN A 137 15.08 19.98 8.85
CA GLN A 137 15.62 20.05 7.49
C GLN A 137 15.06 18.90 6.66
N GLU A 138 14.63 19.18 5.44
CA GLU A 138 14.20 18.19 4.47
C GLU A 138 15.23 18.07 3.35
N LYS A 139 15.66 16.84 3.05
CA LYS A 139 16.54 16.50 1.93
C LYS A 139 15.81 15.56 0.99
N ASP A 140 15.85 15.85 -0.31
CA ASP A 140 15.38 14.90 -1.32
C ASP A 140 16.34 13.71 -1.39
N ILE A 141 15.79 12.50 -1.29
CA ILE A 141 16.52 11.23 -1.32
C ILE A 141 15.87 10.24 -2.29
N LYS A 142 15.10 10.73 -3.28
CA LYS A 142 14.38 9.87 -4.22
C LYS A 142 15.32 8.97 -5.02
N ASP A 143 16.52 9.45 -5.35
CA ASP A 143 17.58 8.71 -6.03
C ASP A 143 18.12 7.50 -5.26
N LYS A 144 17.84 7.42 -3.94
CA LYS A 144 18.22 6.30 -3.07
C LYS A 144 17.22 5.15 -3.10
N PHE A 145 16.10 5.33 -3.76
CA PHE A 145 15.02 4.35 -3.86
C PHE A 145 14.75 3.98 -5.31
N ILE A 146 14.33 2.74 -5.52
CA ILE A 146 13.78 2.35 -6.81
C ILE A 146 12.44 3.06 -7.04
N ASN A 147 12.16 3.40 -8.30
CA ASN A 147 10.98 4.20 -8.65
C ASN A 147 9.65 3.45 -8.57
N TYR A 148 9.65 2.18 -8.20
CA TYR A 148 8.45 1.35 -8.11
C TYR A 148 8.48 0.47 -6.86
N ASP A 149 7.29 0.07 -6.39
CA ASP A 149 7.11 -0.89 -5.31
C ASP A 149 6.01 -1.88 -5.70
N ALA A 150 6.11 -3.09 -5.21
CA ALA A 150 5.10 -4.13 -5.36
C ALA A 150 4.66 -4.61 -3.99
N LEU A 151 3.35 -4.56 -3.74
CA LEU A 151 2.77 -4.87 -2.45
C LEU A 151 1.79 -6.03 -2.56
N ALA A 152 1.74 -6.86 -1.53
CA ALA A 152 0.59 -7.68 -1.20
C ALA A 152 -0.16 -7.06 -0.03
N PHE A 153 -1.47 -7.24 0.00
CA PHE A 153 -2.28 -6.77 1.11
C PHE A 153 -3.44 -7.71 1.42
N PHE A 154 -3.88 -7.64 2.68
CA PHE A 154 -5.07 -8.27 3.18
C PHE A 154 -5.92 -7.23 3.90
N ASN A 155 -7.25 -7.28 3.71
CA ASN A 155 -8.15 -6.33 4.32
C ASN A 155 -9.41 -7.00 4.88
N ILE A 156 -9.96 -6.35 5.90
CA ILE A 156 -11.27 -6.64 6.47
C ILE A 156 -12.03 -5.32 6.58
N GLY A 157 -13.33 -5.36 6.31
CA GLY A 157 -14.13 -4.15 6.43
C GLY A 157 -15.61 -4.42 6.67
N TYR A 158 -16.31 -3.33 6.91
CA TYR A 158 -17.74 -3.33 7.19
C TYR A 158 -18.44 -2.23 6.39
N LYS A 159 -19.57 -2.58 5.76
CA LYS A 159 -20.41 -1.67 4.98
C LYS A 159 -21.62 -1.26 5.83
N ILE A 160 -21.96 0.01 5.80
CA ILE A 160 -23.13 0.60 6.50
C ILE A 160 -24.05 1.14 5.41
N PRO A 161 -25.15 0.42 5.06
CA PRO A 161 -26.10 0.91 4.06
C PRO A 161 -26.79 2.19 4.55
N ILE A 162 -26.89 3.21 3.68
CA ILE A 162 -27.53 4.50 3.99
C ILE A 162 -28.64 4.88 2.98
N GLY A 163 -29.30 3.86 2.40
CA GLY A 163 -30.46 4.09 1.50
C GLY A 163 -30.06 4.23 0.02
N GLY A 164 -29.28 3.30 -0.50
CA GLY A 164 -28.73 3.25 -1.86
C GLY A 164 -27.23 3.22 -1.82
N PRO A 165 -26.53 4.32 -1.50
CA PRO A 165 -25.12 4.28 -1.18
C PRO A 165 -24.82 3.52 0.12
N SER A 166 -23.56 3.13 0.31
CA SER A 166 -23.07 2.57 1.58
C SER A 166 -21.83 3.31 2.02
N LEU A 167 -21.73 3.63 3.29
CA LEU A 167 -20.45 3.95 3.91
C LEU A 167 -19.69 2.67 4.17
N PHE A 168 -18.36 2.73 4.24
CA PHE A 168 -17.56 1.58 4.70
C PHE A 168 -16.38 2.03 5.54
N VAL A 169 -15.93 1.10 6.38
CA VAL A 169 -14.67 1.20 7.12
C VAL A 169 -13.86 -0.03 6.79
N GLU A 170 -12.57 0.15 6.51
CA GLU A 170 -11.64 -0.92 6.13
C GLU A 170 -10.35 -0.80 6.94
N LEU A 171 -9.91 -1.93 7.49
CA LEU A 171 -8.56 -2.10 8.01
C LEU A 171 -7.78 -2.98 7.03
N ARG A 172 -6.59 -2.53 6.62
CA ARG A 172 -5.73 -3.22 5.65
C ARG A 172 -4.33 -3.40 6.21
N TYR A 173 -3.83 -4.63 6.17
CA TYR A 173 -2.41 -4.93 6.35
C TYR A 173 -1.71 -4.92 5.00
N ILE A 174 -0.55 -4.28 4.93
CA ILE A 174 0.23 -4.08 3.71
C ILE A 174 1.62 -4.67 3.92
N GLN A 175 2.09 -5.45 2.94
CA GLN A 175 3.42 -6.06 2.93
C GLN A 175 4.11 -5.83 1.59
N GLY A 176 5.26 -5.17 1.61
CA GLY A 176 6.16 -5.04 0.45
C GLY A 176 6.73 -6.38 0.01
N LEU A 177 6.73 -6.62 -1.28
CA LEU A 177 7.25 -7.85 -1.87
C LEU A 177 8.69 -7.71 -2.34
N ILE A 178 9.10 -6.51 -2.71
CA ILE A 178 10.43 -6.21 -3.26
C ILE A 178 11.23 -5.33 -2.31
N ASN A 179 12.55 -5.37 -2.44
CA ASN A 179 13.44 -4.39 -1.83
C ASN A 179 13.29 -3.06 -2.57
N ILE A 180 13.04 -1.98 -1.84
CA ILE A 180 12.84 -0.65 -2.42
C ILE A 180 14.07 0.25 -2.40
N ARG A 181 15.21 -0.26 -1.91
CA ARG A 181 16.50 0.43 -2.00
C ARG A 181 17.03 0.39 -3.43
N SER A 182 17.64 1.48 -3.89
CA SER A 182 18.41 1.52 -5.15
C SER A 182 19.86 1.11 -4.90
N ASP A 183 20.38 0.15 -5.65
CA ASP A 183 21.77 -0.32 -5.56
C ASP A 183 22.74 0.57 -6.37
N GLU A 184 22.24 1.57 -7.11
CA GLU A 184 23.03 2.35 -8.07
C GLU A 184 24.00 3.38 -7.44
N ASN A 185 23.88 3.65 -6.13
CA ASN A 185 24.66 4.69 -5.46
C ASN A 185 25.24 4.19 -4.13
N GLU A 186 26.18 3.25 -4.19
CA GLU A 186 27.03 2.87 -3.06
C GLU A 186 28.08 3.97 -2.75
N SER A 187 27.68 5.09 -2.22
CA SER A 187 28.63 6.02 -1.61
C SER A 187 28.55 5.94 -0.10
N ASP A 188 29.70 5.99 0.54
CA ASP A 188 30.04 5.66 1.94
C ASP A 188 29.17 6.22 3.08
N THR A 189 28.14 6.99 2.80
CA THR A 189 27.27 7.58 3.84
C THR A 189 26.01 6.77 4.10
N GLU A 190 25.84 5.60 3.51
CA GLU A 190 24.55 4.89 3.41
C GLU A 190 24.48 3.56 4.17
N ILE A 191 25.34 3.40 5.15
CA ILE A 191 25.36 2.26 6.08
C ILE A 191 23.98 2.03 6.73
N TYR A 192 23.13 3.05 6.78
CA TYR A 192 21.83 3.03 7.47
C TYR A 192 20.65 2.57 6.60
N LEU A 193 20.84 2.37 5.30
CA LEU A 193 19.84 1.86 4.40
C LEU A 193 20.18 0.44 3.97
N SER A 194 19.82 -0.54 4.79
CA SER A 194 19.91 -1.96 4.44
C SER A 194 18.77 -2.38 3.51
N ASN A 195 18.74 -3.64 3.09
CA ASN A 195 17.63 -4.20 2.33
C ASN A 195 16.34 -4.17 3.15
N PHE A 196 15.36 -3.38 2.73
CA PHE A 196 14.11 -3.22 3.43
C PHE A 196 12.91 -3.19 2.47
N LYS A 197 11.77 -3.57 3.02
CA LYS A 197 10.47 -3.61 2.34
C LYS A 197 9.49 -2.74 3.09
N SER A 198 8.52 -2.18 2.38
CA SER A 198 7.42 -1.46 3.02
C SER A 198 6.53 -2.42 3.80
N THR A 199 6.12 -2.04 5.01
CA THR A 199 5.09 -2.74 5.78
C THR A 199 4.20 -1.73 6.48
N GLY A 200 2.96 -2.10 6.79
CA GLY A 200 2.08 -1.17 7.51
C GLY A 200 0.65 -1.63 7.65
N LEU A 201 -0.10 -0.79 8.38
CA LEU A 201 -1.53 -0.89 8.55
C LEU A 201 -2.20 0.38 8.02
N ARG A 202 -3.28 0.23 7.26
CA ARG A 202 -4.11 1.34 6.78
C ARG A 202 -5.51 1.22 7.36
N LEU A 203 -6.00 2.27 7.98
CA LEU A 203 -7.41 2.45 8.33
C LEU A 203 -8.01 3.45 7.36
N SER A 204 -9.05 3.05 6.66
CA SER A 204 -9.75 3.89 5.68
C SER A 204 -11.25 3.86 5.85
N THR A 205 -11.90 4.91 5.40
CA THR A 205 -13.36 5.02 5.29
C THR A 205 -13.72 5.64 3.94
N GLY A 206 -14.88 5.31 3.44
CA GLY A 206 -15.32 5.82 2.14
C GLY A 206 -16.81 5.64 1.91
N ILE A 207 -17.22 6.08 0.74
CA ILE A 207 -18.58 5.91 0.24
C ILE A 207 -18.57 5.06 -1.02
N LEU A 208 -19.48 4.11 -1.09
CA LEU A 208 -19.67 3.18 -2.20
C LEU A 208 -21.04 3.47 -2.82
N VAL A 209 -21.05 3.66 -4.13
CA VAL A 209 -22.25 3.97 -4.92
C VAL A 209 -22.45 2.90 -5.98
N PRO A 210 -23.58 2.19 -6.02
CA PRO A 210 -23.95 1.32 -7.13
C PRO A 210 -24.20 2.16 -8.40
N LEU A 211 -23.83 1.62 -9.55
CA LEU A 211 -24.08 2.20 -10.86
C LEU A 211 -25.27 1.55 -11.56
#